data_a703f3b49781d313b62389760f4e6361
#
_entry.id   a703f3b49781d313b62389760f4e6361
#
_cell.length_a   1.000
_cell.length_b   1.000
_cell.length_c   1.000
_cell.angle_alpha   90.00
_cell.angle_beta   90.00
_cell.angle_gamma   90.00
#
_symmetry.space_group_name_H-M   'P 1'
#
loop_
_entity.id
_entity.type
_entity.pdbx_description
1 polymer ?
#
loop_
_entity_poly.entity_id
_entity_poly.type
_entity_poly.pdbx_seq_one_letter_code
_entity_poly.pdbx_strand_id
1 'polypeptide(L)'
;PQAMPEHVRSITLIRHGRTSYNARHCFQGQIDIPLDEIGEWQVRQTAQALRSLYVESHPERRQLVVASDLSRAMATAHAFADPLGLVVHPDARVRERNFGEWEGKELAELERECPEDYRAWAEYRGGELRHGAETKAAVGERGRAALEEWSFSAGADTDLYVFSHGSWIAQTVQTVLGLGAIHPDFADVVSMGNAHWVRFVAADMPDGTLRWRLVDYNHGPALADTDQWEHPAL
;
A
#
# COMPACT_ATOMS: atom_id res chain seq x y z
N PRO A 1 -9.32 -24.08 26.58
CA PRO A 1 -9.26 -23.08 25.50
C PRO A 1 -7.79 -22.93 25.11
N GLN A 2 -7.49 -23.24 23.85
CA GLN A 2 -6.14 -23.02 23.33
C GLN A 2 -5.93 -21.50 23.27
N ALA A 3 -4.83 -21.01 23.85
CA ALA A 3 -4.48 -19.60 23.78
C ALA A 3 -4.33 -19.22 22.29
N MET A 4 -4.90 -18.07 21.89
CA MET A 4 -4.68 -17.53 20.57
C MET A 4 -3.18 -17.33 20.33
N PRO A 5 -2.67 -17.63 19.13
CA PRO A 5 -1.28 -17.31 18.80
C PRO A 5 -1.04 -15.80 18.93
N GLU A 6 0.15 -15.44 19.40
CA GLU A 6 0.53 -14.04 19.48
C GLU A 6 0.54 -13.40 18.09
N HIS A 7 0.09 -12.16 18.02
CA HIS A 7 0.06 -11.38 16.79
C HIS A 7 0.26 -9.88 17.06
N VAL A 8 0.62 -9.13 16.03
CA VAL A 8 0.74 -7.67 16.10
C VAL A 8 -0.61 -7.02 16.40
N ARG A 9 -0.61 -5.83 17.03
CA ARG A 9 -1.85 -5.13 17.41
C ARG A 9 -2.38 -4.19 16.34
N SER A 10 -1.51 -3.73 15.44
CA SER A 10 -1.93 -2.87 14.32
C SER A 10 -1.13 -3.17 13.07
N ILE A 11 -1.72 -2.85 11.93
CA ILE A 11 -1.08 -2.87 10.61
C ILE A 11 -1.30 -1.51 9.98
N THR A 12 -0.20 -0.88 9.55
CA THR A 12 -0.25 0.35 8.75
C THR A 12 0.30 0.04 7.37
N LEU A 13 -0.48 0.30 6.32
CA LEU A 13 -0.09 0.13 4.92
C LEU A 13 0.20 1.50 4.32
N ILE A 14 1.40 1.73 3.83
CA ILE A 14 1.85 3.02 3.34
C ILE A 14 2.17 2.91 1.84
N ARG A 15 1.57 3.77 1.02
CA ARG A 15 1.92 3.91 -0.38
C ARG A 15 3.23 4.68 -0.51
N HIS A 16 4.09 4.26 -1.45
CA HIS A 16 5.32 4.98 -1.77
C HIS A 16 5.07 6.43 -2.19
N GLY A 17 6.10 7.26 -2.11
CA GLY A 17 6.08 8.63 -2.61
C GLY A 17 5.98 8.71 -4.14
N ARG A 18 5.81 9.93 -4.67
CA ARG A 18 5.67 10.17 -6.10
C ARG A 18 6.89 9.70 -6.89
N THR A 19 6.63 9.16 -8.08
CA THR A 19 7.62 8.83 -9.11
C THR A 19 7.36 9.64 -10.37
N SER A 20 8.30 9.63 -11.31
CA SER A 20 8.08 10.27 -12.62
C SER A 20 6.91 9.63 -13.38
N TYR A 21 6.63 8.34 -13.17
CA TYR A 21 5.49 7.67 -13.78
C TYR A 21 4.17 8.13 -13.20
N ASN A 22 4.09 8.40 -11.89
CA ASN A 22 2.91 9.03 -11.30
C ASN A 22 2.65 10.40 -11.93
N ALA A 23 3.68 11.23 -12.05
CA ALA A 23 3.57 12.57 -12.63
C ALA A 23 3.11 12.55 -14.09
N ARG A 24 3.44 11.51 -14.84
CA ARG A 24 3.10 11.33 -16.27
C ARG A 24 1.87 10.47 -16.50
N HIS A 25 1.21 10.00 -15.45
CA HIS A 25 0.07 9.07 -15.54
C HIS A 25 0.40 7.80 -16.35
N CYS A 26 1.55 7.20 -16.07
CA CYS A 26 1.97 5.91 -16.62
C CYS A 26 1.64 4.76 -15.66
N PHE A 27 1.28 3.62 -16.22
CA PHE A 27 1.22 2.38 -15.45
C PHE A 27 2.63 1.96 -15.03
N GLN A 28 2.86 1.78 -13.72
CA GLN A 28 4.16 1.38 -13.18
C GLN A 28 4.27 -0.13 -13.04
N GLY A 29 3.27 -0.75 -12.42
CA GLY A 29 3.28 -2.16 -12.12
C GLY A 29 4.54 -2.56 -11.35
N GLN A 30 5.27 -3.54 -11.89
CA GLN A 30 6.50 -4.05 -11.29
C GLN A 30 7.78 -3.48 -11.94
N ILE A 31 7.67 -2.48 -12.81
CA ILE A 31 8.83 -1.74 -13.28
C ILE A 31 9.48 -1.02 -12.09
N ASP A 32 10.80 -1.13 -11.97
CA ASP A 32 11.54 -0.55 -10.85
C ASP A 32 11.90 0.90 -11.13
N ILE A 33 10.98 1.81 -10.78
CA ILE A 33 11.12 3.26 -10.93
C ILE A 33 11.43 3.88 -9.57
N PRO A 34 12.46 4.74 -9.46
CA PRO A 34 12.77 5.44 -8.21
C PRO A 34 11.78 6.57 -7.93
N LEU A 35 11.79 7.06 -6.70
CA LEU A 35 11.10 8.29 -6.33
C LEU A 35 11.66 9.46 -7.14
N ASP A 36 10.79 10.42 -7.50
CA ASP A 36 11.23 11.71 -7.97
C ASP A 36 11.55 12.66 -6.79
N GLU A 37 12.04 13.86 -7.08
CA GLU A 37 12.42 14.83 -6.06
C GLU A 37 11.26 15.21 -5.14
N ILE A 38 10.07 15.38 -5.71
CA ILE A 38 8.85 15.65 -4.94
C ILE A 38 8.47 14.43 -4.08
N GLY A 39 8.58 13.24 -4.63
CA GLY A 39 8.35 12.00 -3.88
C GLY A 39 9.29 11.83 -2.71
N GLU A 40 10.56 12.15 -2.86
CA GLU A 40 11.54 12.14 -1.76
C GLU A 40 11.15 13.11 -0.63
N TRP A 41 10.68 14.29 -0.99
CA TRP A 41 10.15 15.26 -0.02
C TRP A 41 8.88 14.73 0.66
N GLN A 42 7.92 14.17 -0.10
CA GLN A 42 6.68 13.60 0.43
C GLN A 42 6.97 12.51 1.47
N VAL A 43 7.87 11.59 1.17
CA VAL A 43 8.16 10.48 2.10
C VAL A 43 8.83 10.96 3.38
N ARG A 44 9.63 12.03 3.35
CA ARG A 44 10.17 12.63 4.57
C ARG A 44 9.06 13.21 5.44
N GLN A 45 8.08 13.89 4.85
CA GLN A 45 6.93 14.44 5.58
C GLN A 45 6.09 13.33 6.22
N THR A 46 5.77 12.30 5.45
CA THR A 46 4.99 11.16 5.92
C THR A 46 5.74 10.36 6.99
N ALA A 47 7.02 10.10 6.80
CA ALA A 47 7.83 9.39 7.78
C ALA A 47 7.87 10.12 9.13
N GLN A 48 8.01 11.42 9.12
CA GLN A 48 7.97 12.24 10.33
C GLN A 48 6.59 12.16 11.00
N ALA A 49 5.52 12.26 10.23
CA ALA A 49 4.15 12.16 10.76
C ALA A 49 3.88 10.78 11.38
N LEU A 50 4.27 9.70 10.72
CA LEU A 50 4.12 8.34 11.24
C LEU A 50 4.89 8.15 12.55
N ARG A 51 6.14 8.62 12.62
CA ARG A 51 6.93 8.53 13.85
C ARG A 51 6.29 9.32 15.00
N SER A 52 5.86 10.53 14.73
CA SER A 52 5.23 11.40 15.73
C SER A 52 3.91 10.83 16.25
N LEU A 53 3.04 10.37 15.34
CA LEU A 53 1.71 9.88 15.69
C LEU A 53 1.74 8.51 16.38
N TYR A 54 2.59 7.59 15.94
CA TYR A 54 2.47 6.17 16.31
C TYR A 54 3.68 5.59 17.04
N VAL A 55 4.83 6.21 16.96
CA VAL A 55 6.07 5.70 17.58
C VAL A 55 6.45 6.51 18.81
N GLU A 56 6.66 7.80 18.65
CA GLU A 56 7.09 8.68 19.76
C GLU A 56 6.04 8.81 20.85
N SER A 57 4.76 8.79 20.47
CA SER A 57 3.64 8.81 21.41
C SER A 57 3.43 7.50 22.16
N HIS A 58 4.06 6.41 21.72
CA HIS A 58 3.92 5.07 22.28
C HIS A 58 5.29 4.39 22.42
N PRO A 59 6.18 4.90 23.31
CA PRO A 59 7.57 4.41 23.42
C PRO A 59 7.68 2.96 23.90
N GLU A 60 6.62 2.39 24.46
CA GLU A 60 6.53 1.00 24.88
C GLU A 60 6.34 0.02 23.72
N ARG A 61 6.00 0.51 22.53
CA ARG A 61 5.69 -0.33 21.39
C ARG A 61 6.90 -0.55 20.49
N ARG A 62 6.97 -1.73 19.91
CA ARG A 62 7.96 -2.09 18.89
C ARG A 62 7.35 -1.92 17.49
N GLN A 63 8.20 -1.74 16.48
CA GLN A 63 7.82 -1.62 15.08
C GLN A 63 8.49 -2.73 14.29
N LEU A 64 7.71 -3.39 13.44
CA LEU A 64 8.17 -4.34 12.43
C LEU A 64 7.92 -3.72 11.05
N VAL A 65 8.97 -3.57 10.25
CA VAL A 65 8.91 -2.87 8.97
C VAL A 65 9.13 -3.85 7.82
N VAL A 66 8.14 -3.91 6.93
CA VAL A 66 8.15 -4.72 5.71
C VAL A 66 7.97 -3.79 4.51
N ALA A 67 8.62 -4.06 3.40
CA ALA A 67 8.47 -3.29 2.18
C ALA A 67 8.47 -4.17 0.95
N SER A 68 7.74 -3.73 -0.09
CA SER A 68 8.00 -4.19 -1.44
C SER A 68 9.48 -3.97 -1.77
N ASP A 69 10.09 -4.90 -2.45
CA ASP A 69 11.50 -4.83 -2.85
C ASP A 69 11.75 -3.88 -4.04
N LEU A 70 10.69 -3.26 -4.60
CA LEU A 70 10.84 -2.21 -5.60
C LEU A 70 11.37 -0.93 -4.95
N SER A 71 12.29 -0.23 -5.65
CA SER A 71 13.08 0.86 -5.07
C SER A 71 12.25 2.00 -4.48
N ARG A 72 11.14 2.37 -5.11
CA ARG A 72 10.25 3.43 -4.62
C ARG A 72 9.61 3.10 -3.26
N ALA A 73 9.26 1.84 -3.04
CA ALA A 73 8.72 1.37 -1.77
C ALA A 73 9.82 1.21 -0.71
N MET A 74 10.97 0.68 -1.10
CA MET A 74 12.14 0.55 -0.22
C MET A 74 12.62 1.92 0.27
N ALA A 75 12.72 2.92 -0.61
CA ALA A 75 13.11 4.27 -0.24
C ALA A 75 12.12 4.90 0.74
N THR A 76 10.83 4.69 0.53
CA THR A 76 9.78 5.17 1.44
C THR A 76 9.91 4.51 2.82
N ALA A 77 10.15 3.19 2.85
CA ALA A 77 10.35 2.45 4.10
C ALA A 77 11.59 2.92 4.86
N HIS A 78 12.71 3.13 4.18
CA HIS A 78 13.95 3.60 4.80
C HIS A 78 13.82 5.02 5.38
N ALA A 79 13.05 5.89 4.76
CA ALA A 79 12.75 7.22 5.32
C ALA A 79 12.10 7.14 6.70
N PHE A 80 11.27 6.12 6.93
CA PHE A 80 10.64 5.86 8.23
C PHE A 80 11.56 5.09 9.19
N ALA A 81 12.19 4.02 8.70
CA ALA A 81 12.90 3.03 9.52
C ALA A 81 14.29 3.46 9.95
N ASP A 82 15.06 4.12 9.07
CA ASP A 82 16.47 4.44 9.32
C ASP A 82 16.67 5.34 10.55
N PRO A 83 15.90 6.43 10.75
CA PRO A 83 16.02 7.25 11.96
C PRO A 83 15.70 6.50 13.25
N LEU A 84 14.96 5.39 13.17
CA LEU A 84 14.60 4.53 14.31
C LEU A 84 15.56 3.36 14.49
N GLY A 85 16.56 3.21 13.62
CA GLY A 85 17.48 2.07 13.64
C GLY A 85 16.82 0.72 13.34
N LEU A 86 15.71 0.71 12.61
CA LEU A 86 14.96 -0.49 12.29
C LEU A 86 15.43 -1.12 10.98
N VAL A 87 15.39 -2.44 10.93
CA VAL A 87 15.63 -3.23 9.72
C VAL A 87 14.37 -3.18 8.84
N VAL A 88 14.56 -3.02 7.53
CA VAL A 88 13.48 -3.15 6.53
C VAL A 88 13.53 -4.55 5.95
N HIS A 89 12.45 -5.32 6.07
CA HIS A 89 12.32 -6.67 5.54
C HIS A 89 11.66 -6.62 4.15
N PRO A 90 12.37 -6.99 3.07
CA PRO A 90 11.75 -7.02 1.74
C PRO A 90 10.82 -8.22 1.59
N ASP A 91 9.69 -8.03 0.90
CA ASP A 91 8.75 -9.10 0.57
C ASP A 91 8.13 -8.84 -0.81
N ALA A 92 8.41 -9.72 -1.76
CA ALA A 92 7.89 -9.62 -3.12
C ALA A 92 6.36 -9.77 -3.21
N ARG A 93 5.71 -10.37 -2.20
CA ARG A 93 4.25 -10.50 -2.15
C ARG A 93 3.54 -9.17 -1.97
N VAL A 94 4.24 -8.13 -1.56
CA VAL A 94 3.69 -6.78 -1.41
C VAL A 94 4.10 -5.84 -2.55
N ARG A 95 4.63 -6.36 -3.65
CA ARG A 95 4.81 -5.61 -4.90
C ARG A 95 3.48 -5.14 -5.46
N GLU A 96 3.54 -4.11 -6.30
CA GLU A 96 2.39 -3.61 -7.04
C GLU A 96 1.77 -4.71 -7.92
N ARG A 97 0.49 -4.50 -8.29
CA ARG A 97 -0.17 -5.27 -9.33
C ARG A 97 0.67 -5.28 -10.60
N ASN A 98 0.90 -6.46 -11.14
CA ASN A 98 1.50 -6.59 -12.45
C ASN A 98 0.46 -6.21 -13.50
N PHE A 99 0.73 -5.18 -14.30
CA PHE A 99 -0.15 -4.71 -15.37
C PHE A 99 0.23 -5.28 -16.75
N GLY A 100 1.17 -6.22 -16.80
CA GLY A 100 1.55 -6.89 -18.04
C GLY A 100 2.10 -5.92 -19.08
N GLU A 101 1.57 -5.99 -20.30
CA GLU A 101 2.03 -5.19 -21.43
C GLU A 101 1.72 -3.68 -21.28
N TRP A 102 0.84 -3.30 -20.35
CA TRP A 102 0.50 -1.90 -20.11
C TRP A 102 1.53 -1.17 -19.25
N GLU A 103 2.44 -1.90 -18.63
CA GLU A 103 3.51 -1.28 -17.84
C GLU A 103 4.37 -0.36 -18.69
N GLY A 104 4.65 0.84 -18.18
CA GLY A 104 5.42 1.87 -18.87
C GLY A 104 4.64 2.71 -19.86
N LYS A 105 3.36 2.40 -20.10
CA LYS A 105 2.52 3.14 -21.03
C LYS A 105 1.69 4.20 -20.32
N GLU A 106 1.56 5.35 -20.98
CA GLU A 106 0.70 6.43 -20.52
C GLU A 106 -0.78 6.11 -20.80
N LEU A 107 -1.69 6.59 -19.95
CA LEU A 107 -3.12 6.42 -20.14
C LEU A 107 -3.58 6.92 -21.51
N ALA A 108 -3.10 8.11 -21.94
CA ALA A 108 -3.43 8.69 -23.24
C ALA A 108 -2.94 7.83 -24.43
N GLU A 109 -1.81 7.15 -24.26
CA GLU A 109 -1.28 6.21 -25.26
C GLU A 109 -2.19 4.99 -25.41
N LEU A 110 -2.60 4.40 -24.28
CA LEU A 110 -3.50 3.24 -24.27
C LEU A 110 -4.89 3.58 -24.86
N GLU A 111 -5.41 4.77 -24.56
CA GLU A 111 -6.67 5.23 -25.11
C GLU A 111 -6.62 5.33 -26.65
N ARG A 112 -5.47 5.69 -27.22
CA ARG A 112 -5.26 5.73 -28.67
C ARG A 112 -5.02 4.35 -29.28
N GLU A 113 -4.20 3.51 -28.63
CA GLU A 113 -3.72 2.24 -29.20
C GLU A 113 -4.73 1.10 -29.02
N CYS A 114 -5.43 1.06 -27.90
CA CYS A 114 -6.41 0.02 -27.58
C CYS A 114 -7.66 0.62 -26.88
N PRO A 115 -8.44 1.47 -27.61
CA PRO A 115 -9.52 2.25 -27.01
C PRO A 115 -10.60 1.39 -26.36
N GLU A 116 -10.92 0.23 -26.92
CA GLU A 116 -11.94 -0.67 -26.36
C GLU A 116 -11.51 -1.29 -25.05
N ASP A 117 -10.28 -1.81 -24.99
CA ASP A 117 -9.72 -2.40 -23.77
C ASP A 117 -9.46 -1.35 -22.70
N TYR A 118 -8.98 -0.17 -23.10
CA TYR A 118 -8.82 0.97 -22.18
C TYR A 118 -10.18 1.37 -21.56
N ARG A 119 -11.22 1.48 -22.37
CA ARG A 119 -12.58 1.78 -21.88
C ARG A 119 -13.09 0.69 -20.95
N ALA A 120 -12.89 -0.58 -21.31
CA ALA A 120 -13.29 -1.71 -20.49
C ALA A 120 -12.57 -1.71 -19.12
N TRP A 121 -11.30 -1.31 -19.09
CA TRP A 121 -10.58 -1.11 -17.81
C TRP A 121 -11.18 0.05 -17.01
N ALA A 122 -11.41 1.20 -17.64
CA ALA A 122 -11.97 2.38 -16.96
C ALA A 122 -13.39 2.14 -16.42
N GLU A 123 -14.14 1.23 -17.04
CA GLU A 123 -15.50 0.84 -16.66
C GLU A 123 -15.53 -0.42 -15.76
N TYR A 124 -14.39 -0.85 -15.21
CA TYR A 124 -14.26 -2.02 -14.34
C TYR A 124 -14.72 -3.34 -14.99
N ARG A 125 -14.45 -3.50 -16.28
CA ARG A 125 -14.80 -4.69 -17.06
C ARG A 125 -13.59 -5.53 -17.49
N GLY A 126 -12.40 -5.24 -16.93
CA GLY A 126 -11.23 -6.07 -17.07
C GLY A 126 -10.50 -6.02 -18.40
N GLY A 127 -10.53 -4.88 -19.11
CA GLY A 127 -9.84 -4.72 -20.39
C GLY A 127 -8.32 -4.97 -20.31
N GLU A 128 -7.71 -4.64 -19.20
CA GLU A 128 -6.29 -4.86 -18.94
C GLU A 128 -5.89 -6.35 -18.85
N LEU A 129 -6.83 -7.22 -18.55
CA LEU A 129 -6.57 -8.66 -18.44
C LEU A 129 -6.20 -9.29 -19.79
N ARG A 130 -6.65 -8.72 -20.89
CA ARG A 130 -6.28 -9.15 -22.25
C ARG A 130 -4.82 -8.84 -22.59
N HIS A 131 -4.18 -7.99 -21.80
CA HIS A 131 -2.81 -7.56 -21.96
C HIS A 131 -1.87 -8.14 -20.88
N GLY A 132 -2.30 -9.21 -20.24
CA GLY A 132 -1.48 -9.95 -19.28
C GLY A 132 -1.44 -9.35 -17.87
N ALA A 133 -2.35 -8.44 -17.53
CA ALA A 133 -2.42 -7.90 -16.18
C ALA A 133 -2.82 -8.99 -15.17
N GLU A 134 -2.25 -8.91 -13.99
CA GLU A 134 -2.64 -9.73 -12.83
C GLU A 134 -4.09 -9.40 -12.43
N THR A 135 -4.87 -10.41 -12.05
CA THR A 135 -6.24 -10.17 -11.58
C THR A 135 -6.24 -9.43 -10.24
N LYS A 136 -7.26 -8.63 -10.00
CA LYS A 136 -7.44 -7.93 -8.72
C LYS A 136 -7.55 -8.92 -7.56
N ALA A 137 -8.26 -10.03 -7.77
CA ALA A 137 -8.39 -11.09 -6.77
C ALA A 137 -7.03 -11.70 -6.39
N ALA A 138 -6.16 -11.95 -7.36
CA ALA A 138 -4.81 -12.49 -7.10
C ALA A 138 -3.95 -11.51 -6.29
N VAL A 139 -4.01 -10.22 -6.60
CA VAL A 139 -3.30 -9.18 -5.84
C VAL A 139 -3.78 -9.16 -4.39
N GLY A 140 -5.09 -9.11 -4.18
CA GLY A 140 -5.69 -9.08 -2.84
C GLY A 140 -5.35 -10.31 -2.03
N GLU A 141 -5.35 -11.49 -2.64
CA GLU A 141 -5.04 -12.75 -1.94
C GLU A 141 -3.57 -12.85 -1.54
N ARG A 142 -2.61 -12.48 -2.43
CA ARG A 142 -1.21 -12.49 -2.02
C ARG A 142 -0.90 -11.42 -0.95
N GLY A 143 -1.62 -10.29 -1.00
CA GLY A 143 -1.54 -9.27 0.04
C GLY A 143 -2.08 -9.77 1.39
N ARG A 144 -3.26 -10.38 1.39
CA ARG A 144 -3.85 -10.96 2.60
C ARG A 144 -2.93 -12.02 3.21
N ALA A 145 -2.40 -12.91 2.39
CA ALA A 145 -1.48 -13.97 2.86
C ALA A 145 -0.20 -13.38 3.48
N ALA A 146 0.38 -12.35 2.86
CA ALA A 146 1.55 -11.67 3.40
C ALA A 146 1.24 -11.01 4.76
N LEU A 147 0.13 -10.30 4.86
CA LEU A 147 -0.27 -9.65 6.13
C LEU A 147 -0.53 -10.66 7.23
N GLU A 148 -1.18 -11.78 6.92
CA GLU A 148 -1.41 -12.85 7.90
C GLU A 148 -0.09 -13.40 8.45
N GLU A 149 0.83 -13.77 7.57
CA GLU A 149 2.13 -14.32 8.00
C GLU A 149 2.94 -13.30 8.83
N TRP A 150 3.05 -12.06 8.36
CA TRP A 150 3.78 -11.04 9.11
C TRP A 150 3.10 -10.68 10.43
N SER A 151 1.76 -10.69 10.49
CA SER A 151 1.05 -10.38 11.73
C SER A 151 1.31 -11.39 12.84
N PHE A 152 1.55 -12.66 12.50
CA PHE A 152 1.90 -13.71 13.46
C PHE A 152 3.41 -13.86 13.68
N SER A 153 4.24 -13.06 13.05
CA SER A 153 5.70 -13.09 13.23
C SER A 153 6.18 -12.30 14.44
N ALA A 154 5.32 -11.54 15.09
CA ALA A 154 5.61 -10.74 16.28
C ALA A 154 4.41 -10.73 17.24
N GLY A 155 4.63 -10.24 18.44
CA GLY A 155 3.64 -10.26 19.52
C GLY A 155 2.82 -8.98 19.64
N ALA A 156 2.02 -8.94 20.70
CA ALA A 156 1.07 -7.86 20.99
C ALA A 156 1.73 -6.51 21.33
N ASP A 157 3.02 -6.48 21.59
CA ASP A 157 3.81 -5.27 21.82
C ASP A 157 4.25 -4.58 20.51
N THR A 158 3.97 -5.18 19.36
CA THR A 158 4.50 -4.79 18.06
C THR A 158 3.39 -4.28 17.14
N ASP A 159 3.72 -3.24 16.37
CA ASP A 159 2.93 -2.72 15.25
C ASP A 159 3.65 -2.99 13.92
N LEU A 160 2.90 -3.46 12.92
CA LEU A 160 3.41 -3.79 11.59
C LEU A 160 3.22 -2.60 10.65
N TYR A 161 4.30 -2.23 9.95
CA TYR A 161 4.30 -1.20 8.90
C TYR A 161 4.69 -1.85 7.58
N VAL A 162 3.83 -1.74 6.57
CA VAL A 162 4.06 -2.32 5.24
C VAL A 162 4.06 -1.21 4.20
N PHE A 163 5.19 -1.03 3.54
CA PHE A 163 5.39 -0.02 2.50
C PHE A 163 5.20 -0.66 1.13
N SER A 164 4.20 -0.20 0.39
CA SER A 164 3.74 -0.85 -0.82
C SER A 164 3.21 0.16 -1.85
N HIS A 165 2.19 -0.19 -2.59
CA HIS A 165 1.76 0.46 -3.82
C HIS A 165 0.24 0.67 -3.84
N GLY A 166 -0.23 1.57 -4.70
CA GLY A 166 -1.62 2.00 -4.74
C GLY A 166 -2.63 0.87 -5.01
N SER A 167 -2.45 0.11 -6.08
CA SER A 167 -3.38 -0.97 -6.41
C SER A 167 -3.28 -2.14 -5.45
N TRP A 168 -2.07 -2.51 -5.03
CA TRP A 168 -1.88 -3.57 -4.04
C TRP A 168 -2.62 -3.23 -2.74
N ILE A 169 -2.47 -2.01 -2.22
CA ILE A 169 -3.14 -1.59 -0.99
C ILE A 169 -4.66 -1.63 -1.15
N ALA A 170 -5.20 -1.06 -2.23
CA ALA A 170 -6.64 -1.04 -2.47
C ALA A 170 -7.22 -2.47 -2.52
N GLN A 171 -6.59 -3.38 -3.25
CA GLN A 171 -7.07 -4.76 -3.37
C GLN A 171 -6.88 -5.55 -2.08
N THR A 172 -5.80 -5.32 -1.35
CA THR A 172 -5.56 -5.96 -0.05
C THR A 172 -6.59 -5.51 0.99
N VAL A 173 -6.87 -4.21 1.09
CA VAL A 173 -7.92 -3.68 1.97
C VAL A 173 -9.28 -4.26 1.59
N GLN A 174 -9.61 -4.27 0.30
CA GLN A 174 -10.83 -4.86 -0.24
C GLN A 174 -11.00 -6.31 0.21
N THR A 175 -9.94 -7.11 0.09
CA THR A 175 -9.93 -8.53 0.44
C THR A 175 -10.04 -8.74 1.96
N VAL A 176 -9.28 -7.99 2.75
CA VAL A 176 -9.30 -8.08 4.22
C VAL A 176 -10.68 -7.73 4.79
N LEU A 177 -11.36 -6.74 4.22
CA LEU A 177 -12.70 -6.33 4.64
C LEU A 177 -13.83 -7.15 4.01
N GLY A 178 -13.52 -8.07 3.08
CA GLY A 178 -14.53 -8.90 2.40
C GLY A 178 -15.38 -8.16 1.37
N LEU A 179 -14.94 -6.97 0.91
CA LEU A 179 -15.69 -6.17 -0.06
C LEU A 179 -15.68 -6.78 -1.47
N GLY A 180 -14.64 -7.53 -1.82
CA GLY A 180 -14.57 -8.25 -3.09
C GLY A 180 -15.66 -9.29 -3.30
N ALA A 181 -16.27 -9.79 -2.23
CA ALA A 181 -17.43 -10.69 -2.30
C ALA A 181 -18.71 -9.96 -2.77
N ILE A 182 -18.76 -8.63 -2.62
CA ILE A 182 -19.88 -7.80 -3.02
C ILE A 182 -19.74 -7.39 -4.50
N HIS A 183 -18.56 -6.92 -4.89
CA HIS A 183 -18.26 -6.50 -6.25
C HIS A 183 -16.80 -6.76 -6.60
N PRO A 184 -16.46 -7.92 -7.18
CA PRO A 184 -15.06 -8.36 -7.36
C PRO A 184 -14.23 -7.49 -8.32
N ASP A 185 -14.88 -6.84 -9.30
CA ASP A 185 -14.18 -6.05 -10.32
C ASP A 185 -14.12 -4.54 -10.01
N PHE A 186 -14.76 -4.13 -8.93
CA PHE A 186 -14.82 -2.73 -8.50
C PHE A 186 -14.15 -2.56 -7.15
N ALA A 187 -13.31 -1.55 -7.02
CA ALA A 187 -12.74 -1.20 -5.72
C ALA A 187 -13.66 -0.22 -4.99
N ASP A 188 -14.25 -0.67 -3.88
CA ASP A 188 -15.14 0.15 -3.05
C ASP A 188 -14.36 1.21 -2.22
N VAL A 189 -13.04 1.16 -2.28
CA VAL A 189 -12.15 2.14 -1.68
C VAL A 189 -11.44 2.93 -2.77
N VAL A 190 -11.27 4.24 -2.57
CA VAL A 190 -10.55 5.08 -3.53
C VAL A 190 -9.06 4.71 -3.57
N SER A 191 -8.40 5.01 -4.69
CA SER A 191 -6.95 4.91 -4.78
C SER A 191 -6.31 5.92 -3.82
N MET A 192 -5.32 5.47 -3.05
CA MET A 192 -4.63 6.35 -2.11
C MET A 192 -3.67 7.30 -2.82
N GLY A 193 -3.50 8.49 -2.25
CA GLY A 193 -2.45 9.43 -2.64
C GLY A 193 -1.05 8.89 -2.35
N ASN A 194 -0.04 9.42 -3.05
CA ASN A 194 1.35 9.10 -2.76
C ASN A 194 1.71 9.41 -1.31
N ALA A 195 2.43 8.52 -0.66
CA ALA A 195 2.86 8.61 0.73
C ALA A 195 1.71 8.76 1.76
N HIS A 196 0.49 8.37 1.38
CA HIS A 196 -0.62 8.22 2.30
C HIS A 196 -0.66 6.81 2.88
N TRP A 197 -1.45 6.61 3.94
CA TRP A 197 -1.52 5.32 4.62
C TRP A 197 -2.94 4.91 5.01
N VAL A 198 -3.06 3.62 5.27
CA VAL A 198 -4.21 2.93 5.84
C VAL A 198 -3.80 2.35 7.18
N ARG A 199 -4.69 2.32 8.15
CA ARG A 199 -4.42 1.72 9.45
C ARG A 199 -5.53 0.76 9.86
N PHE A 200 -5.12 -0.44 10.29
CA PHE A 200 -5.97 -1.44 10.89
C PHE A 200 -5.56 -1.69 12.34
N VAL A 201 -6.54 -2.03 13.18
CA VAL A 201 -6.32 -2.55 14.53
C VAL A 201 -6.88 -3.96 14.67
N ALA A 202 -6.20 -4.78 15.44
CA ALA A 202 -6.58 -6.16 15.67
C ALA A 202 -7.85 -6.26 16.54
N ALA A 203 -8.70 -7.23 16.23
CA ALA A 203 -9.84 -7.61 17.03
C ALA A 203 -9.82 -9.13 17.23
N ASP A 204 -9.62 -9.55 18.48
CA ASP A 204 -9.69 -10.95 18.89
C ASP A 204 -11.16 -11.32 19.07
N MET A 205 -11.65 -12.24 18.26
CA MET A 205 -13.04 -12.63 18.29
C MET A 205 -13.29 -13.72 19.34
N PRO A 206 -14.52 -13.82 19.90
CA PRO A 206 -14.87 -14.86 20.90
C PRO A 206 -14.69 -16.29 20.41
N ASP A 207 -14.77 -16.52 19.09
CA ASP A 207 -14.57 -17.83 18.46
C ASP A 207 -13.09 -18.19 18.26
N GLY A 208 -12.17 -17.32 18.69
CA GLY A 208 -10.73 -17.51 18.56
C GLY A 208 -10.16 -17.07 17.21
N THR A 209 -10.94 -16.41 16.36
CA THR A 209 -10.43 -15.83 15.10
C THR A 209 -9.90 -14.42 15.30
N LEU A 210 -8.91 -14.04 14.49
CA LEU A 210 -8.39 -12.68 14.40
C LEU A 210 -9.08 -11.96 13.24
N ARG A 211 -9.60 -10.77 13.51
CA ARG A 211 -10.11 -9.86 12.49
C ARG A 211 -9.43 -8.52 12.58
N TRP A 212 -9.51 -7.76 11.50
CA TRP A 212 -8.93 -6.43 11.41
C TRP A 212 -10.03 -5.39 11.24
N ARG A 213 -9.95 -4.31 12.03
CA ARG A 213 -10.88 -3.18 11.96
C ARG A 213 -10.15 -2.00 11.32
N LEU A 214 -10.78 -1.43 10.30
CA LEU A 214 -10.26 -0.23 9.62
C LEU A 214 -10.43 0.99 10.55
N VAL A 215 -9.33 1.71 10.78
CA VAL A 215 -9.31 2.95 11.59
C VAL A 215 -9.22 4.17 10.68
N ASP A 216 -8.24 4.17 9.77
CA ASP A 216 -7.99 5.27 8.83
C ASP A 216 -7.79 4.71 7.42
N TYR A 217 -8.23 5.48 6.44
CA TYR A 217 -7.97 5.21 5.03
C TYR A 217 -7.57 6.49 4.30
N ASN A 218 -6.52 6.43 3.47
CA ASN A 218 -5.99 7.57 2.71
C ASN A 218 -5.62 8.75 3.62
N HIS A 219 -5.03 8.45 4.77
CA HIS A 219 -4.53 9.43 5.72
C HIS A 219 -3.14 9.91 5.29
N GLY A 220 -2.87 11.19 5.47
CA GLY A 220 -1.57 11.80 5.23
C GLY A 220 -1.28 12.88 6.27
N PRO A 221 -0.07 13.46 6.29
CA PRO A 221 0.19 14.64 7.11
C PRO A 221 -0.74 15.79 6.68
N ALA A 222 -1.01 16.74 7.58
CA ALA A 222 -1.92 17.85 7.29
C ALA A 222 -1.57 18.62 6.01
N LEU A 223 -0.28 18.69 5.68
CA LEU A 223 0.24 19.30 4.46
C LEU A 223 -0.23 18.57 3.19
N ALA A 224 -0.58 17.29 3.28
CA ALA A 224 -1.04 16.50 2.14
C ALA A 224 -2.42 16.92 1.62
N ASP A 225 -3.18 17.68 2.39
CA ASP A 225 -4.47 18.24 1.98
C ASP A 225 -4.35 19.60 1.28
N THR A 226 -3.13 20.04 0.97
CA THR A 226 -2.83 21.33 0.33
C THR A 226 -2.14 21.14 -1.03
N ASP A 227 -2.15 22.18 -1.86
CA ASP A 227 -1.44 22.20 -3.15
C ASP A 227 0.07 21.98 -2.99
N GLN A 228 0.64 22.22 -1.83
CA GLN A 228 2.05 22.00 -1.55
C GLN A 228 2.45 20.52 -1.66
N TRP A 229 1.49 19.59 -1.54
CA TRP A 229 1.81 18.17 -1.66
C TRP A 229 2.30 17.78 -3.05
N GLU A 230 1.70 18.35 -4.08
CA GLU A 230 2.07 18.11 -5.47
C GLU A 230 3.06 19.17 -6.00
N HIS A 231 3.10 20.35 -5.39
CA HIS A 231 3.87 21.51 -5.82
C HIS A 231 4.63 22.16 -4.66
N PRO A 232 5.53 21.43 -3.97
CA PRO A 232 6.29 22.00 -2.86
C PRO A 232 7.30 23.05 -3.35
N ALA A 233 7.62 24.00 -2.49
CA ALA A 233 8.78 24.89 -2.68
C ALA A 233 10.04 24.12 -2.25
N LEU A 234 10.74 23.49 -3.19
CA LEU A 234 11.96 22.74 -2.97
C LEU A 234 13.19 23.65 -3.16
#